data_9f94259cde504c53e4271a32438e7d16
#
_entry.id   9f94259cde504c53e4271a32438e7d16
#
_cell.length_a   1.000
_cell.length_b   1.000
_cell.length_c   1.000
_cell.angle_alpha   90.00
_cell.angle_beta   90.00
_cell.angle_gamma   90.00
#
_symmetry.space_group_name_H-M   'P 1'
#
loop_
_entity.id
_entity.type
_entity.pdbx_description
1 polymer ?
#
loop_
_entity_poly.entity_id
_entity_poly.type
_entity_poly.pdbx_seq_one_letter_code
_entity_poly.pdbx_strand_id
1 'polypeptide(L)'
;MEYRKLPHGEEQISILGLGSSSIGMAGEREIQATVELALERGVNFFDLASADAAPFPVYGKAMAGVRDKVYFQIHFGADYQSGSYGWTTDLDAIKRSIDWQLTALKTDYIDFGFLHCLDEESDLEQVADGGVLDYIQQLQREGTVRHIGLSSHTPRVVNRVLDLGILDLLMFSINPGYDYHHGDYAIGGAEERAALYRRCQAEGVGISVMKAFSGGQLLDAR
;
A
#
# COMPACT_ATOMS: atom_id res chain seq x y z
N MET A 1 6.06 16.28 -13.10
CA MET A 1 5.95 14.89 -12.59
C MET A 1 5.98 13.94 -13.77
N GLU A 2 6.67 12.80 -13.66
CA GLU A 2 6.59 11.70 -14.60
C GLU A 2 5.50 10.73 -14.15
N TYR A 3 4.82 10.08 -15.10
CA TYR A 3 3.76 9.10 -14.81
C TYR A 3 4.06 7.79 -15.53
N ARG A 4 3.60 6.69 -14.94
CA ARG A 4 3.65 5.36 -15.55
C ARG A 4 2.27 4.75 -15.59
N LYS A 5 1.97 4.09 -16.71
CA LYS A 5 0.72 3.35 -16.84
C LYS A 5 0.78 2.09 -15.98
N LEU A 6 -0.32 1.81 -15.24
CA LEU A 6 -0.48 0.53 -14.56
C LEU A 6 -0.53 -0.61 -15.60
N PRO A 7 0.23 -1.70 -15.43
CA PRO A 7 0.27 -2.76 -16.44
C PRO A 7 -1.09 -3.38 -16.76
N HIS A 8 -1.92 -3.65 -15.74
CA HIS A 8 -3.27 -4.21 -15.87
C HIS A 8 -4.36 -3.14 -15.75
N GLY A 9 -4.13 -1.92 -16.20
CA GLY A 9 -5.08 -0.81 -16.11
C GLY A 9 -4.83 0.27 -17.13
N GLU A 10 -5.58 1.35 -17.02
CA GLU A 10 -5.39 2.57 -17.83
C GLU A 10 -4.86 3.74 -16.97
N GLU A 11 -4.67 3.52 -15.69
CA GLU A 11 -4.26 4.52 -14.72
C GLU A 11 -2.85 5.02 -15.00
N GLN A 12 -2.69 6.35 -15.03
CA GLN A 12 -1.40 7.03 -15.14
C GLN A 12 -0.97 7.45 -13.74
N ILE A 13 -0.07 6.67 -13.13
CA ILE A 13 0.36 6.83 -11.75
C ILE A 13 1.67 7.61 -11.70
N SER A 14 1.74 8.64 -10.85
CA SER A 14 2.99 9.38 -10.63
C SER A 14 4.08 8.45 -10.08
N ILE A 15 5.31 8.60 -10.60
CA ILE A 15 6.45 7.77 -10.18
C ILE A 15 6.86 8.01 -8.72
N LEU A 16 6.45 9.15 -8.16
CA LEU A 16 6.55 9.43 -6.73
C LEU A 16 5.16 9.34 -6.12
N GLY A 17 5.03 8.54 -5.07
CA GLY A 17 3.85 8.49 -4.23
C GLY A 17 4.10 9.16 -2.88
N LEU A 18 3.05 9.63 -2.23
CA LEU A 18 3.12 10.13 -0.85
C LEU A 18 2.58 9.07 0.11
N GLY A 19 3.47 8.51 0.95
CA GLY A 19 3.08 7.62 2.05
C GLY A 19 2.70 8.40 3.30
N SER A 20 1.73 7.89 4.04
CA SER A 20 1.21 8.55 5.25
C SER A 20 1.94 8.17 6.54
N SER A 21 2.80 7.15 6.55
CA SER A 21 3.42 6.64 7.76
C SER A 21 4.23 7.67 8.54
N SER A 22 5.12 8.40 7.87
CA SER A 22 5.97 9.43 8.52
C SER A 22 5.21 10.74 8.76
N ILE A 23 4.36 11.15 7.83
CA ILE A 23 3.59 12.37 7.93
C ILE A 23 2.47 12.26 8.99
N GLY A 24 2.05 11.04 9.34
CA GLY A 24 1.04 10.77 10.34
C GLY A 24 1.39 11.27 11.75
N MET A 25 2.67 11.50 12.02
CA MET A 25 3.17 12.06 13.28
C MET A 25 3.14 13.60 13.33
N ALA A 26 2.85 14.24 12.19
CA ALA A 26 2.81 15.70 12.09
C ALA A 26 1.45 16.28 12.54
N GLY A 27 1.40 17.58 12.79
CA GLY A 27 0.13 18.24 13.08
C GLY A 27 -0.76 18.37 11.84
N GLU A 28 -2.08 18.49 12.03
CA GLU A 28 -3.09 18.56 10.95
C GLU A 28 -2.73 19.57 9.85
N ARG A 29 -2.25 20.77 10.24
CA ARG A 29 -1.87 21.82 9.29
C ARG A 29 -0.67 21.42 8.42
N GLU A 30 0.29 20.73 9.00
CA GLU A 30 1.47 20.26 8.28
C GLU A 30 1.13 19.11 7.34
N ILE A 31 0.29 18.17 7.79
CA ILE A 31 -0.25 17.10 6.93
C ILE A 31 -0.97 17.73 5.75
N GLN A 32 -1.90 18.66 5.99
CA GLN A 32 -2.66 19.32 4.93
C GLN A 32 -1.74 20.04 3.94
N ALA A 33 -0.80 20.83 4.42
CA ALA A 33 0.14 21.57 3.56
C ALA A 33 1.02 20.63 2.72
N THR A 34 1.44 19.49 3.28
CA THR A 34 2.23 18.49 2.55
C THR A 34 1.40 17.82 1.45
N VAL A 35 0.15 17.46 1.74
CA VAL A 35 -0.76 16.87 0.76
C VAL A 35 -1.04 17.86 -0.38
N GLU A 36 -1.36 19.12 -0.06
CA GLU A 36 -1.61 20.17 -1.04
C GLU A 36 -0.38 20.42 -1.93
N LEU A 37 0.81 20.48 -1.35
CA LEU A 37 2.05 20.61 -2.10
C LEU A 37 2.31 19.41 -3.01
N ALA A 38 2.02 18.19 -2.55
CA ALA A 38 2.16 16.99 -3.36
C ALA A 38 1.23 17.05 -4.59
N LEU A 39 -0.04 17.43 -4.39
CA LEU A 39 -1.01 17.64 -5.47
C LEU A 39 -0.54 18.70 -6.47
N GLU A 40 -0.08 19.86 -5.99
CA GLU A 40 0.47 20.94 -6.85
C GLU A 40 1.66 20.45 -7.70
N ARG A 41 2.48 19.57 -7.17
CA ARG A 41 3.64 18.99 -7.87
C ARG A 41 3.28 17.79 -8.75
N GLY A 42 1.99 17.45 -8.83
CA GLY A 42 1.47 16.40 -9.70
C GLY A 42 1.61 15.00 -9.12
N VAL A 43 1.81 14.85 -7.82
CA VAL A 43 1.66 13.54 -7.15
C VAL A 43 0.18 13.17 -7.16
N ASN A 44 -0.15 11.98 -7.65
CA ASN A 44 -1.52 11.48 -7.69
C ASN A 44 -1.68 10.09 -7.04
N PHE A 45 -0.64 9.55 -6.42
CA PHE A 45 -0.64 8.26 -5.75
C PHE A 45 -0.35 8.43 -4.26
N PHE A 46 -1.27 7.97 -3.40
CA PHE A 46 -1.25 8.17 -1.96
C PHE A 46 -1.41 6.85 -1.24
N ASP A 47 -0.36 6.45 -0.51
CA ASP A 47 -0.34 5.26 0.31
C ASP A 47 -0.81 5.58 1.74
N LEU A 48 -1.96 5.02 2.11
CA LEU A 48 -2.67 5.33 3.35
C LEU A 48 -2.45 4.23 4.40
N ALA A 49 -1.18 4.06 4.80
CA ALA A 49 -0.76 3.21 5.91
C ALA A 49 -0.05 4.07 6.96
N SER A 50 -0.82 4.71 7.83
CA SER A 50 -0.31 5.62 8.87
C SER A 50 -0.05 4.88 10.18
N ALA A 51 0.82 5.46 11.02
CA ALA A 51 0.99 5.02 12.41
C ALA A 51 -0.19 5.42 13.30
N ASP A 52 -1.03 6.36 12.85
CA ASP A 52 -2.15 6.95 13.60
C ASP A 52 -3.36 7.15 12.69
N ALA A 53 -4.56 7.19 13.29
CA ALA A 53 -5.81 7.44 12.58
C ALA A 53 -5.99 8.90 12.12
N ALA A 54 -5.31 9.85 12.77
CA ALA A 54 -5.49 11.29 12.57
C ALA A 54 -5.28 11.79 11.13
N PRO A 55 -4.38 11.23 10.30
CA PRO A 55 -4.19 11.68 8.93
C PRO A 55 -5.39 11.47 8.01
N PHE A 56 -6.17 10.41 8.21
CA PHE A 56 -7.24 10.03 7.27
C PHE A 56 -8.28 11.15 7.02
N PRO A 57 -8.88 11.78 8.05
CA PRO A 57 -9.80 12.90 7.83
C PRO A 57 -9.15 14.10 7.14
N VAL A 58 -7.85 14.33 7.37
CA VAL A 58 -7.12 15.44 6.74
C VAL A 58 -6.96 15.18 5.25
N TYR A 59 -6.57 13.95 4.86
CA TYR A 59 -6.53 13.52 3.45
C TYR A 59 -7.90 13.64 2.80
N GLY A 60 -8.96 13.13 3.45
CA GLY A 60 -10.34 13.24 2.93
C GLY A 60 -10.78 14.67 2.70
N LYS A 61 -10.39 15.61 3.57
CA LYS A 61 -10.68 17.04 3.42
C LYS A 61 -9.88 17.68 2.28
N ALA A 62 -8.56 17.42 2.23
CA ALA A 62 -7.67 18.01 1.24
C ALA A 62 -7.98 17.55 -0.19
N MET A 63 -8.51 16.33 -0.34
CA MET A 63 -8.75 15.71 -1.64
C MET A 63 -10.22 15.69 -2.09
N ALA A 64 -11.15 16.26 -1.31
CA ALA A 64 -12.59 16.23 -1.61
C ALA A 64 -12.96 16.78 -3.01
N GLY A 65 -12.19 17.74 -3.53
CA GLY A 65 -12.44 18.35 -4.85
C GLY A 65 -11.66 17.70 -6.01
N VAL A 66 -10.83 16.71 -5.73
CA VAL A 66 -9.91 16.08 -6.72
C VAL A 66 -9.84 14.57 -6.56
N ARG A 67 -10.74 13.95 -5.81
CA ARG A 67 -10.74 12.50 -5.52
C ARG A 67 -10.68 11.63 -6.79
N ASP A 68 -11.32 12.06 -7.84
CA ASP A 68 -11.35 11.41 -9.17
C ASP A 68 -10.04 11.54 -9.95
N LYS A 69 -9.11 12.37 -9.48
CA LYS A 69 -7.80 12.63 -10.11
C LYS A 69 -6.63 12.01 -9.35
N VAL A 70 -6.91 11.35 -8.23
CA VAL A 70 -5.90 10.73 -7.37
C VAL A 70 -6.23 9.28 -7.11
N TYR A 71 -5.21 8.51 -6.73
CA TYR A 71 -5.29 7.10 -6.46
C TYR A 71 -4.96 6.84 -4.99
N PHE A 72 -5.88 6.19 -4.28
CA PHE A 72 -5.71 5.78 -2.90
C PHE A 72 -5.35 4.30 -2.81
N GLN A 73 -4.23 4.04 -2.15
CA GLN A 73 -3.85 2.71 -1.70
C GLN A 73 -4.28 2.54 -0.25
N ILE A 74 -5.21 1.63 -0.02
CA ILE A 74 -5.81 1.32 1.29
C ILE A 74 -5.49 -0.12 1.66
N HIS A 75 -5.21 -0.38 2.94
CA HIS A 75 -4.68 -1.64 3.42
C HIS A 75 -5.70 -2.46 4.20
N PHE A 76 -6.04 -3.63 3.67
CA PHE A 76 -6.87 -4.66 4.30
C PHE A 76 -6.00 -5.44 5.30
N GLY A 77 -6.22 -5.18 6.58
CA GLY A 77 -5.41 -5.67 7.69
C GLY A 77 -4.76 -4.57 8.50
N ALA A 78 -4.75 -3.31 8.03
CA ALA A 78 -4.46 -2.15 8.88
C ALA A 78 -5.72 -1.75 9.63
N ASP A 79 -5.70 -1.80 10.97
CA ASP A 79 -6.81 -1.46 11.85
C ASP A 79 -6.52 -0.18 12.63
N TYR A 80 -7.50 0.73 12.67
CA TYR A 80 -7.40 2.05 13.33
C TYR A 80 -8.49 2.26 14.39
N GLN A 81 -9.17 1.20 14.83
CA GLN A 81 -10.27 1.29 15.80
C GLN A 81 -9.84 1.83 17.15
N SER A 82 -8.58 1.64 17.54
CA SER A 82 -8.00 2.17 18.78
C SER A 82 -7.56 3.64 18.67
N GLY A 83 -7.60 4.24 17.47
CA GLY A 83 -7.02 5.54 17.17
C GLY A 83 -5.56 5.50 16.68
N SER A 84 -4.86 4.39 16.87
CA SER A 84 -3.51 4.12 16.35
C SER A 84 -3.51 2.85 15.51
N TYR A 85 -2.44 2.66 14.75
CA TYR A 85 -2.27 1.50 13.89
C TYR A 85 -2.26 0.19 14.68
N GLY A 86 -3.04 -0.77 14.19
CA GLY A 86 -2.99 -2.18 14.53
C GLY A 86 -2.92 -3.04 13.27
N TRP A 87 -2.46 -4.29 13.42
CA TRP A 87 -2.47 -5.28 12.35
C TRP A 87 -3.43 -6.42 12.70
N THR A 88 -4.22 -6.89 11.71
CA THR A 88 -5.19 -7.96 11.92
C THR A 88 -5.46 -8.76 10.65
N THR A 89 -5.78 -10.04 10.81
CA THR A 89 -6.33 -10.93 9.77
C THR A 89 -7.82 -11.25 10.01
N ASP A 90 -8.41 -10.72 11.09
CA ASP A 90 -9.82 -10.89 11.41
C ASP A 90 -10.71 -10.15 10.41
N LEU A 91 -11.56 -10.89 9.70
CA LEU A 91 -12.42 -10.35 8.64
C LEU A 91 -13.37 -9.25 9.14
N ASP A 92 -13.96 -9.41 10.32
CA ASP A 92 -14.90 -8.42 10.84
C ASP A 92 -14.21 -7.16 11.30
N ALA A 93 -12.99 -7.26 11.86
CA ALA A 93 -12.16 -6.11 12.16
C ALA A 93 -11.74 -5.37 10.88
N ILE A 94 -11.34 -6.11 9.84
CA ILE A 94 -10.98 -5.55 8.53
C ILE A 94 -12.18 -4.81 7.93
N LYS A 95 -13.37 -5.38 7.92
CA LYS A 95 -14.59 -4.73 7.42
C LYS A 95 -14.84 -3.40 8.14
N ARG A 96 -14.84 -3.43 9.47
CA ARG A 96 -15.03 -2.20 10.26
C ARG A 96 -13.97 -1.14 9.98
N SER A 97 -12.70 -1.56 9.83
CA SER A 97 -11.60 -0.64 9.54
C SER A 97 -11.75 -0.02 8.14
N ILE A 98 -12.11 -0.80 7.11
CA ILE A 98 -12.33 -0.31 5.75
C ILE A 98 -13.50 0.69 5.72
N ASP A 99 -14.64 0.37 6.34
CA ASP A 99 -15.79 1.27 6.42
C ASP A 99 -15.42 2.60 7.09
N TRP A 100 -14.64 2.53 8.18
CA TRP A 100 -14.13 3.73 8.85
C TRP A 100 -13.18 4.54 7.96
N GLN A 101 -12.24 3.88 7.27
CA GLN A 101 -11.29 4.55 6.38
C GLN A 101 -12.00 5.25 5.23
N LEU A 102 -12.95 4.60 4.57
CA LEU A 102 -13.76 5.19 3.50
C LEU A 102 -14.53 6.43 3.99
N THR A 103 -15.14 6.33 5.18
CA THR A 103 -15.86 7.46 5.81
C THR A 103 -14.92 8.62 6.10
N ALA A 104 -13.75 8.37 6.70
CA ALA A 104 -12.77 9.39 7.03
C ALA A 104 -12.16 10.05 5.79
N LEU A 105 -11.93 9.29 4.74
CA LEU A 105 -11.41 9.74 3.44
C LEU A 105 -12.49 10.39 2.55
N LYS A 106 -13.77 10.32 2.95
CA LYS A 106 -14.91 10.85 2.17
C LYS A 106 -14.99 10.29 0.75
N THR A 107 -14.85 9.00 0.62
CA THR A 107 -14.91 8.27 -0.65
C THR A 107 -15.71 6.99 -0.48
N ASP A 108 -16.31 6.50 -1.56
CA ASP A 108 -17.07 5.25 -1.63
C ASP A 108 -16.35 4.16 -2.44
N TYR A 109 -15.12 4.44 -2.89
CA TYR A 109 -14.29 3.48 -3.63
C TYR A 109 -12.81 3.56 -3.26
N ILE A 110 -12.12 2.47 -3.55
CA ILE A 110 -10.68 2.25 -3.32
C ILE A 110 -10.04 2.00 -4.68
N ASP A 111 -9.00 2.76 -5.03
CA ASP A 111 -8.27 2.51 -6.28
C ASP A 111 -7.40 1.26 -6.16
N PHE A 112 -6.65 1.12 -5.05
CA PHE A 112 -5.80 -0.02 -4.76
C PHE A 112 -6.10 -0.57 -3.37
N GLY A 113 -6.74 -1.74 -3.30
CA GLY A 113 -6.97 -2.49 -2.06
C GLY A 113 -5.83 -3.48 -1.82
N PHE A 114 -5.03 -3.27 -0.78
CA PHE A 114 -3.84 -4.07 -0.50
C PHE A 114 -4.08 -5.05 0.64
N LEU A 115 -3.75 -6.32 0.44
CA LEU A 115 -3.51 -7.25 1.54
C LEU A 115 -2.28 -6.76 2.30
N HIS A 116 -2.43 -6.53 3.62
CA HIS A 116 -1.48 -5.73 4.39
C HIS A 116 -0.43 -6.56 5.12
N CYS A 117 0.85 -6.32 4.77
CA CYS A 117 2.03 -6.88 5.48
C CYS A 117 1.92 -8.38 5.73
N LEU A 118 1.66 -9.16 4.67
CA LEU A 118 1.71 -10.60 4.76
C LEU A 118 3.17 -11.05 4.60
N ASP A 119 3.84 -11.33 5.70
CA ASP A 119 5.26 -11.66 5.72
C ASP A 119 5.54 -13.13 6.07
N GLU A 120 4.56 -13.80 6.71
CA GLU A 120 4.64 -15.23 7.01
C GLU A 120 3.60 -16.03 6.19
N GLU A 121 3.89 -17.30 5.93
CA GLU A 121 2.93 -18.17 5.24
C GLU A 121 1.65 -18.38 6.05
N SER A 122 1.77 -18.41 7.37
CA SER A 122 0.62 -18.48 8.28
C SER A 122 -0.31 -17.27 8.17
N ASP A 123 0.22 -16.08 7.85
CA ASP A 123 -0.60 -14.88 7.64
C ASP A 123 -1.45 -15.04 6.37
N LEU A 124 -0.83 -15.55 5.30
CA LEU A 124 -1.53 -15.84 4.05
C LEU A 124 -2.62 -16.91 4.25
N GLU A 125 -2.32 -17.97 5.02
CA GLU A 125 -3.29 -19.01 5.35
C GLU A 125 -4.47 -18.44 6.14
N GLN A 126 -4.22 -17.62 7.16
CA GLN A 126 -5.26 -16.95 7.93
C GLN A 126 -6.13 -16.03 7.07
N VAL A 127 -5.53 -15.26 6.16
CA VAL A 127 -6.24 -14.36 5.24
C VAL A 127 -7.09 -15.17 4.26
N ALA A 128 -6.60 -16.31 3.77
CA ALA A 128 -7.34 -17.19 2.87
C ALA A 128 -8.50 -17.91 3.58
N ASP A 129 -8.20 -18.61 4.68
CA ASP A 129 -9.19 -19.40 5.43
C ASP A 129 -10.20 -18.52 6.16
N GLY A 130 -9.78 -17.33 6.58
CA GLY A 130 -10.62 -16.33 7.24
C GLY A 130 -11.55 -15.56 6.32
N GLY A 131 -11.51 -15.81 5.00
CA GLY A 131 -12.40 -15.19 4.01
C GLY A 131 -12.03 -13.77 3.60
N VAL A 132 -10.85 -13.25 3.97
CA VAL A 132 -10.40 -11.91 3.59
C VAL A 132 -10.11 -11.84 2.08
N LEU A 133 -9.54 -12.90 1.49
CA LEU A 133 -9.35 -12.98 0.03
C LEU A 133 -10.67 -12.92 -0.72
N ASP A 134 -11.65 -13.69 -0.28
CA ASP A 134 -12.98 -13.67 -0.90
C ASP A 134 -13.65 -12.30 -0.78
N TYR A 135 -13.49 -11.66 0.37
CA TYR A 135 -14.05 -10.33 0.63
C TYR A 135 -13.44 -9.26 -0.28
N ILE A 136 -12.12 -9.17 -0.41
CA ILE A 136 -11.49 -8.17 -1.28
C ILE A 136 -11.86 -8.40 -2.75
N GLN A 137 -11.93 -9.67 -3.20
CA GLN A 137 -12.37 -10.02 -4.55
C GLN A 137 -13.86 -9.73 -4.76
N GLN A 138 -14.71 -9.87 -3.73
CA GLN A 138 -16.09 -9.45 -3.79
C GLN A 138 -16.20 -7.95 -3.99
N LEU A 139 -15.48 -7.15 -3.20
CA LEU A 139 -15.43 -5.69 -3.35
C LEU A 139 -14.92 -5.26 -4.72
N GLN A 140 -13.99 -6.01 -5.30
CA GLN A 140 -13.53 -5.76 -6.67
C GLN A 140 -14.63 -6.03 -7.70
N ARG A 141 -15.36 -7.14 -7.59
CA ARG A 141 -16.50 -7.44 -8.47
C ARG A 141 -17.63 -6.41 -8.34
N GLU A 142 -17.82 -5.84 -7.17
CA GLU A 142 -18.82 -4.81 -6.87
C GLU A 142 -18.37 -3.40 -7.31
N GLY A 143 -17.09 -3.24 -7.67
CA GLY A 143 -16.49 -1.96 -8.09
C GLY A 143 -16.08 -1.04 -6.94
N THR A 144 -16.20 -1.47 -5.70
CA THR A 144 -15.70 -0.72 -4.52
C THR A 144 -14.18 -0.72 -4.47
N VAL A 145 -13.53 -1.84 -4.85
CA VAL A 145 -12.07 -1.93 -5.08
C VAL A 145 -11.81 -2.06 -6.57
N ARG A 146 -10.94 -1.22 -7.12
CA ARG A 146 -10.59 -1.28 -8.55
C ARG A 146 -9.49 -2.29 -8.83
N HIS A 147 -8.42 -2.25 -8.05
CA HIS A 147 -7.24 -3.09 -8.20
C HIS A 147 -6.87 -3.75 -6.87
N ILE A 148 -6.41 -4.99 -6.94
CA ILE A 148 -5.93 -5.73 -5.77
C ILE A 148 -4.40 -5.67 -5.73
N GLY A 149 -3.86 -5.37 -4.56
CA GLY A 149 -2.44 -5.35 -4.29
C GLY A 149 -2.04 -6.16 -3.07
N LEU A 150 -0.73 -6.27 -2.88
CA LEU A 150 -0.10 -6.89 -1.71
C LEU A 150 1.02 -6.01 -1.20
N SER A 151 1.11 -5.80 0.11
CA SER A 151 2.34 -5.32 0.75
C SER A 151 3.01 -6.45 1.52
N SER A 152 4.28 -6.67 1.28
CA SER A 152 5.08 -7.71 1.93
C SER A 152 6.57 -7.37 1.86
N HIS A 153 7.36 -8.01 2.75
CA HIS A 153 8.81 -7.97 2.75
C HIS A 153 9.43 -9.32 2.35
N THR A 154 8.61 -10.37 2.21
CA THR A 154 9.05 -11.76 2.07
C THR A 154 8.80 -12.28 0.65
N PRO A 155 9.85 -12.48 -0.18
CA PRO A 155 9.70 -12.93 -1.57
C PRO A 155 8.90 -14.23 -1.72
N ARG A 156 9.07 -15.18 -0.78
CA ARG A 156 8.37 -16.46 -0.80
C ARG A 156 6.85 -16.28 -0.67
N VAL A 157 6.39 -15.43 0.25
CA VAL A 157 4.97 -15.15 0.43
C VAL A 157 4.41 -14.43 -0.79
N VAL A 158 5.13 -13.43 -1.31
CA VAL A 158 4.73 -12.74 -2.54
C VAL A 158 4.56 -13.72 -3.71
N ASN A 159 5.50 -14.66 -3.89
CA ASN A 159 5.39 -15.66 -4.95
C ASN A 159 4.14 -16.53 -4.83
N ARG A 160 3.73 -16.91 -3.61
CA ARG A 160 2.50 -17.66 -3.38
C ARG A 160 1.24 -16.85 -3.72
N VAL A 161 1.24 -15.56 -3.42
CA VAL A 161 0.09 -14.70 -3.78
C VAL A 161 0.07 -14.41 -5.29
N LEU A 162 1.23 -14.28 -5.95
CA LEU A 162 1.31 -14.22 -7.43
C LEU A 162 0.72 -15.46 -8.09
N ASP A 163 0.93 -16.66 -7.51
CA ASP A 163 0.33 -17.91 -8.02
C ASP A 163 -1.21 -17.90 -8.05
N LEU A 164 -1.86 -17.03 -7.26
CA LEU A 164 -3.31 -16.85 -7.28
C LEU A 164 -3.79 -16.03 -8.50
N GLY A 165 -2.90 -15.31 -9.17
CA GLY A 165 -3.22 -14.51 -10.37
C GLY A 165 -4.17 -13.34 -10.12
N ILE A 166 -4.20 -12.79 -8.90
CA ILE A 166 -5.14 -11.73 -8.49
C ILE A 166 -4.49 -10.36 -8.33
N LEU A 167 -3.14 -10.28 -8.41
CA LEU A 167 -2.43 -9.03 -8.11
C LEU A 167 -2.28 -8.13 -9.35
N ASP A 168 -2.59 -6.86 -9.16
CA ASP A 168 -2.28 -5.77 -10.09
C ASP A 168 -1.04 -4.99 -9.65
N LEU A 169 -0.82 -4.89 -8.32
CA LEU A 169 0.27 -4.09 -7.76
C LEU A 169 0.89 -4.77 -6.53
N LEU A 170 2.21 -4.78 -6.48
CA LEU A 170 3.00 -5.22 -5.32
C LEU A 170 3.67 -4.01 -4.66
N MET A 171 3.51 -3.82 -3.35
CA MET A 171 4.36 -2.93 -2.56
C MET A 171 5.47 -3.75 -1.91
N PHE A 172 6.70 -3.44 -2.26
CA PHE A 172 7.88 -4.18 -1.80
C PHE A 172 9.02 -3.24 -1.41
N SER A 173 9.80 -3.63 -0.42
CA SER A 173 10.96 -2.84 0.01
C SER A 173 12.14 -3.11 -0.91
N ILE A 174 12.49 -2.12 -1.74
CA ILE A 174 13.59 -2.20 -2.70
C ILE A 174 14.59 -1.08 -2.41
N ASN A 175 15.78 -1.46 -2.02
CA ASN A 175 16.92 -0.56 -1.87
C ASN A 175 18.23 -1.38 -1.82
N PRO A 176 19.40 -0.76 -2.10
CA PRO A 176 20.67 -1.46 -2.11
C PRO A 176 21.02 -2.15 -0.78
N GLY A 177 20.62 -1.57 0.36
CA GLY A 177 20.87 -2.18 1.67
C GLY A 177 20.17 -3.54 1.78
N TYR A 178 18.89 -3.59 1.50
CA TYR A 178 18.09 -4.83 1.62
C TYR A 178 18.45 -5.87 0.57
N ASP A 179 18.75 -5.45 -0.65
CA ASP A 179 19.16 -6.37 -1.71
C ASP A 179 20.51 -7.04 -1.40
N TYR A 180 21.33 -6.47 -0.51
CA TYR A 180 22.58 -7.03 -0.02
C TYR A 180 22.52 -7.48 1.45
N HIS A 181 21.35 -7.81 1.98
CA HIS A 181 21.13 -8.33 3.34
C HIS A 181 21.50 -7.36 4.48
N HIS A 182 21.34 -6.06 4.28
CA HIS A 182 21.55 -5.07 5.32
C HIS A 182 20.22 -4.42 5.76
N GLY A 183 19.76 -4.76 6.96
CA GLY A 183 18.56 -4.21 7.58
C GLY A 183 17.51 -5.25 7.95
N ASP A 184 16.58 -4.87 8.82
CA ASP A 184 15.59 -5.77 9.44
C ASP A 184 14.59 -6.39 8.43
N TYR A 185 14.39 -5.71 7.30
CA TYR A 185 13.49 -6.16 6.23
C TYR A 185 14.24 -6.67 4.99
N ALA A 186 15.52 -7.02 5.13
CA ALA A 186 16.34 -7.60 4.08
C ALA A 186 16.08 -9.11 3.97
N ILE A 187 14.83 -9.50 3.75
CA ILE A 187 14.39 -10.89 3.65
C ILE A 187 14.58 -11.38 2.21
N GLY A 188 15.10 -12.59 2.07
CA GLY A 188 15.45 -13.20 0.78
C GLY A 188 16.81 -12.76 0.23
N GLY A 189 17.42 -13.61 -0.59
CA GLY A 189 18.71 -13.33 -1.25
C GLY A 189 18.57 -12.36 -2.41
N ALA A 190 19.65 -11.69 -2.82
CA ALA A 190 19.67 -10.76 -3.95
C ALA A 190 19.14 -11.39 -5.24
N GLU A 191 19.48 -12.65 -5.51
CA GLU A 191 18.99 -13.38 -6.70
C GLU A 191 17.49 -13.69 -6.60
N GLU A 192 17.00 -14.09 -5.43
CA GLU A 192 15.59 -14.36 -5.15
C GLU A 192 14.75 -13.09 -5.35
N ARG A 193 15.21 -11.97 -4.79
CA ARG A 193 14.56 -10.67 -4.94
C ARG A 193 14.55 -10.22 -6.41
N ALA A 194 15.68 -10.34 -7.11
CA ALA A 194 15.76 -10.03 -8.53
C ALA A 194 14.88 -10.95 -9.39
N ALA A 195 14.73 -12.22 -9.02
CA ALA A 195 13.81 -13.14 -9.69
C ALA A 195 12.36 -12.71 -9.49
N LEU A 196 11.99 -12.30 -8.28
CA LEU A 196 10.66 -11.75 -7.98
C LEU A 196 10.35 -10.52 -8.84
N TYR A 197 11.28 -9.57 -8.96
CA TYR A 197 11.07 -8.37 -9.78
C TYR A 197 10.82 -8.71 -11.25
N ARG A 198 11.62 -9.65 -11.80
CA ARG A 198 11.41 -10.16 -13.17
C ARG A 198 10.08 -10.88 -13.33
N ARG A 199 9.65 -11.63 -12.32
CA ARG A 199 8.35 -12.30 -12.32
C ARG A 199 7.22 -11.29 -12.37
N CYS A 200 7.21 -10.28 -11.49
CA CYS A 200 6.21 -9.21 -11.52
C CYS A 200 6.16 -8.53 -12.90
N GLN A 201 7.30 -8.23 -13.50
CA GLN A 201 7.36 -7.65 -14.84
C GLN A 201 6.75 -8.58 -15.89
N ALA A 202 7.05 -9.87 -15.86
CA ALA A 202 6.56 -10.86 -16.83
C ALA A 202 5.05 -11.09 -16.71
N GLU A 203 4.50 -11.04 -15.49
CA GLU A 203 3.08 -11.23 -15.20
C GLU A 203 2.27 -9.92 -15.26
N GLY A 204 2.92 -8.79 -15.56
CA GLY A 204 2.25 -7.49 -15.64
C GLY A 204 1.84 -6.92 -14.29
N VAL A 205 2.46 -7.32 -13.19
CA VAL A 205 2.22 -6.78 -11.86
C VAL A 205 3.12 -5.56 -11.65
N GLY A 206 2.51 -4.40 -11.36
CA GLY A 206 3.24 -3.19 -11.05
C GLY A 206 3.97 -3.31 -9.71
N ILE A 207 5.07 -2.55 -9.53
CA ILE A 207 5.79 -2.51 -8.25
C ILE A 207 5.78 -1.09 -7.70
N SER A 208 5.20 -0.92 -6.50
CA SER A 208 5.33 0.26 -5.64
C SER A 208 6.48 0.03 -4.65
N VAL A 209 7.44 0.94 -4.62
CA VAL A 209 8.64 0.78 -3.78
C VAL A 209 8.43 1.47 -2.44
N MET A 210 8.45 0.70 -1.37
CA MET A 210 8.57 1.23 -0.01
C MET A 210 10.02 1.16 0.48
N LYS A 211 10.35 1.98 1.48
CA LYS A 211 11.67 1.99 2.13
C LYS A 211 12.84 2.18 1.14
N ALA A 212 12.67 2.98 0.08
CA ALA A 212 13.69 3.25 -0.94
C ALA A 212 15.04 3.72 -0.35
N PHE A 213 15.01 4.35 0.82
CA PHE A 213 16.19 4.80 1.57
C PHE A 213 16.47 3.98 2.84
N SER A 214 16.02 2.71 2.88
CA SER A 214 16.24 1.79 4.02
C SER A 214 15.77 2.38 5.36
N GLY A 215 14.57 2.98 5.38
CA GLY A 215 14.06 3.67 6.58
C GLY A 215 14.85 4.92 6.99
N GLY A 216 15.56 5.55 6.05
CA GLY A 216 16.42 6.71 6.29
C GLY A 216 17.89 6.38 6.50
N GLN A 217 18.26 5.12 6.70
CA GLN A 217 19.65 4.70 6.94
C GLN A 217 20.61 5.07 5.79
N LEU A 218 20.13 5.11 4.55
CA LEU A 218 20.91 5.51 3.38
C LEU A 218 21.09 7.03 3.25
N LEU A 219 20.42 7.81 4.08
CA LEU A 219 20.52 9.28 4.11
C LEU A 219 21.45 9.76 5.22
N ASP A 220 21.92 8.86 6.08
CA ASP A 220 22.84 9.21 7.18
C ASP A 220 24.24 9.45 6.61
N ALA A 221 24.67 10.71 6.68
CA ALA A 221 26.02 11.13 6.27
C ALA A 221 27.04 10.70 7.35
N ARG A 222 27.57 9.49 7.27
CA ARG A 222 28.74 9.05 8.03
C ARG A 222 29.97 8.99 7.18
#